data_00c28f28408e71689818d76639555f34
#
_entry.id   00c28f28408e71689818d76639555f34
#
_cell.length_a   1.000
_cell.length_b   1.000
_cell.length_c   1.000
_cell.angle_alpha   90.00
_cell.angle_beta   90.00
_cell.angle_gamma   90.00
#
_symmetry.space_group_name_H-M   'P 1'
#
loop_
_entity.id
_entity.type
_entity.pdbx_description
1 polymer ?
#
loop_
_entity_poly.entity_id
_entity_poly.type
_entity_poly.pdbx_seq_one_letter_code
_entity_poly.pdbx_strand_id
1 'polypeptide(L)'
;MARVRPTGTGRLAGRRRKRQAVQRWVVVALVGAFFLLPLVAMVEFATRAPSGDGRTMDVWATLADVRALADKYPDLADGLQASAGLAVLTVGLMLLLLVPTTIWVRLRLPWLRRPLEFACLLPLTVPAIVLVVGLAPVYAWVAYFLGPSSLTLCFAYTVLVLPFAYRALDNGLAAVDVRTLAEAARSLGAGWGTVVVRVVLPNIRSAVLSASFLSVALVLGEFTVANLLSRTNVQVAINLLGKRDPSIAVAVSLAALVLTFALLLVLSLAGIRRRRSGRSSADPVTTTVAPTPAQEAP
;
A
#
# COMPACT_ATOMS: atom_id res chain seq x y z
N MET A 1 -57.75 -26.97 -17.97
CA MET A 1 -56.82 -26.14 -17.17
C MET A 1 -55.98 -27.07 -16.27
N ALA A 2 -54.77 -27.41 -16.70
CA ALA A 2 -53.86 -28.24 -15.96
C ALA A 2 -52.96 -27.41 -15.04
N ARG A 3 -53.03 -27.58 -13.73
CA ARG A 3 -52.16 -26.94 -12.74
C ARG A 3 -50.76 -27.57 -12.81
N VAL A 4 -49.81 -26.79 -13.34
CA VAL A 4 -48.40 -27.17 -13.28
C VAL A 4 -47.93 -27.08 -11.82
N ARG A 5 -47.58 -28.27 -11.23
CA ARG A 5 -46.99 -28.36 -9.90
C ARG A 5 -45.53 -27.79 -9.95
N PRO A 6 -45.16 -26.90 -9.04
CA PRO A 6 -43.78 -26.41 -9.01
C PRO A 6 -42.82 -27.56 -8.66
N THR A 7 -41.93 -27.88 -9.56
CA THR A 7 -40.91 -28.91 -9.46
C THR A 7 -39.93 -28.57 -8.35
N GLY A 8 -39.54 -29.58 -7.54
CA GLY A 8 -38.74 -29.50 -6.32
C GLY A 8 -37.28 -29.04 -6.42
N THR A 9 -36.90 -28.29 -7.48
CA THR A 9 -35.56 -27.78 -7.72
C THR A 9 -35.15 -26.65 -6.77
N GLY A 10 -36.09 -25.91 -6.19
CA GLY A 10 -35.82 -24.80 -5.27
C GLY A 10 -35.23 -25.23 -3.92
N ARG A 11 -35.61 -26.42 -3.41
CA ARG A 11 -35.14 -26.94 -2.10
C ARG A 11 -33.68 -27.44 -2.17
N LEU A 12 -33.25 -28.02 -3.27
CA LEU A 12 -31.89 -28.49 -3.47
C LEU A 12 -30.92 -27.30 -3.69
N ALA A 13 -31.33 -26.29 -4.43
CA ALA A 13 -30.57 -25.05 -4.61
C ALA A 13 -30.37 -24.29 -3.28
N GLY A 14 -31.39 -24.24 -2.41
CA GLY A 14 -31.29 -23.64 -1.08
C GLY A 14 -30.32 -24.39 -0.15
N ARG A 15 -30.32 -25.72 -0.17
CA ARG A 15 -29.36 -26.54 0.61
C ARG A 15 -27.91 -26.37 0.13
N ARG A 16 -27.68 -26.30 -1.20
CA ARG A 16 -26.35 -26.06 -1.76
C ARG A 16 -25.83 -24.67 -1.39
N ARG A 17 -26.67 -23.63 -1.46
CA ARG A 17 -26.29 -22.25 -1.05
C ARG A 17 -25.94 -22.17 0.44
N LYS A 18 -26.71 -22.83 1.32
CA LYS A 18 -26.42 -22.89 2.77
C LYS A 18 -25.11 -23.61 3.05
N ARG A 19 -24.84 -24.75 2.39
CA ARG A 19 -23.58 -25.50 2.55
C ARG A 19 -22.38 -24.69 2.06
N GLN A 20 -22.51 -24.00 0.93
CA GLN A 20 -21.46 -23.11 0.42
C GLN A 20 -21.24 -21.89 1.34
N ALA A 21 -22.30 -21.34 1.93
CA ALA A 21 -22.18 -20.27 2.92
C ALA A 21 -21.45 -20.75 4.18
N VAL A 22 -21.83 -21.93 4.72
CA VAL A 22 -21.14 -22.53 5.87
C VAL A 22 -19.67 -22.82 5.55
N GLN A 23 -19.36 -23.44 4.42
CA GLN A 23 -17.97 -23.68 4.02
C GLN A 23 -17.18 -22.39 3.91
N ARG A 24 -17.75 -21.34 3.32
CA ARG A 24 -17.10 -20.03 3.23
C ARG A 24 -16.82 -19.43 4.61
N TRP A 25 -17.80 -19.50 5.52
CA TRP A 25 -17.63 -18.97 6.88
C TRP A 25 -16.63 -19.80 7.70
N VAL A 26 -16.61 -21.13 7.54
CA VAL A 26 -15.60 -21.99 8.16
C VAL A 26 -14.19 -21.63 7.68
N VAL A 27 -14.00 -21.45 6.36
CA VAL A 27 -12.70 -21.04 5.81
C VAL A 27 -12.30 -19.66 6.34
N VAL A 28 -13.23 -18.69 6.33
CA VAL A 28 -12.96 -17.35 6.87
C VAL A 28 -12.62 -17.40 8.37
N ALA A 29 -13.33 -18.22 9.15
CA ALA A 29 -13.08 -18.40 10.58
C ALA A 29 -11.70 -19.05 10.84
N LEU A 30 -11.35 -20.10 10.09
CA LEU A 30 -10.04 -20.75 10.20
C LEU A 30 -8.89 -19.81 9.84
N VAL A 31 -9.03 -19.12 8.72
CA VAL A 31 -8.02 -18.12 8.29
C VAL A 31 -7.94 -16.96 9.29
N GLY A 32 -9.09 -16.47 9.75
CA GLY A 32 -9.14 -15.43 10.77
C GLY A 32 -8.49 -15.86 12.08
N ALA A 33 -8.78 -17.07 12.57
CA ALA A 33 -8.16 -17.63 13.77
C ALA A 33 -6.64 -17.77 13.61
N PHE A 34 -6.20 -18.26 12.45
CA PHE A 34 -4.77 -18.40 12.14
C PHE A 34 -4.01 -17.07 12.23
N PHE A 35 -4.59 -15.98 11.71
CA PHE A 35 -3.98 -14.66 11.80
C PHE A 35 -4.14 -13.98 13.16
N LEU A 36 -5.26 -14.24 13.88
CA LEU A 36 -5.50 -13.64 15.19
C LEU A 36 -4.69 -14.32 16.30
N LEU A 37 -4.40 -15.61 16.19
CA LEU A 37 -3.71 -16.36 17.23
C LEU A 37 -2.33 -15.76 17.58
N PRO A 38 -1.44 -15.40 16.63
CA PRO A 38 -0.18 -14.73 16.96
C PRO A 38 -0.40 -13.35 17.64
N LEU A 39 -1.42 -12.60 17.22
CA LEU A 39 -1.71 -11.30 17.83
C LEU A 39 -2.16 -11.44 19.28
N VAL A 40 -3.02 -12.42 19.57
CA VAL A 40 -3.43 -12.75 20.94
C VAL A 40 -2.24 -13.19 21.78
N ALA A 41 -1.36 -14.03 21.21
CA ALA A 41 -0.13 -14.46 21.88
C ALA A 41 0.81 -13.27 22.19
N MET A 42 0.92 -12.29 21.28
CA MET A 42 1.71 -11.07 21.54
C MET A 42 1.10 -10.24 22.68
N VAL A 43 -0.23 -10.06 22.71
CA VAL A 43 -0.92 -9.37 23.81
C VAL A 43 -0.68 -10.10 25.13
N GLU A 44 -0.83 -11.41 25.14
CA GLU A 44 -0.61 -12.23 26.33
C GLU A 44 0.84 -12.11 26.82
N PHE A 45 1.82 -12.21 25.92
CA PHE A 45 3.23 -12.08 26.26
C PHE A 45 3.55 -10.69 26.84
N ALA A 46 3.04 -9.61 26.23
CA ALA A 46 3.26 -8.25 26.69
C ALA A 46 2.58 -7.93 28.05
N THR A 47 1.60 -8.75 28.46
CA THR A 47 0.92 -8.60 29.77
C THR A 47 1.50 -9.47 30.87
N ARG A 48 2.49 -10.32 30.60
CA ARG A 48 3.15 -11.13 31.63
C ARG A 48 4.04 -10.28 32.50
N ALA A 49 3.95 -10.49 33.83
CA ALA A 49 4.86 -9.84 34.77
C ALA A 49 6.29 -10.37 34.59
N PRO A 50 7.34 -9.52 34.71
CA PRO A 50 8.75 -9.95 34.62
C PRO A 50 9.13 -10.98 35.66
N SER A 51 8.44 -11.01 36.82
CA SER A 51 8.63 -11.99 37.89
C SER A 51 8.08 -13.40 37.56
N GLY A 52 7.41 -13.59 36.45
CA GLY A 52 6.82 -14.88 36.06
C GLY A 52 5.47 -15.18 36.70
N ASP A 53 5.12 -14.54 37.78
CA ASP A 53 3.84 -14.72 38.49
C ASP A 53 2.92 -13.52 38.31
N GLY A 54 1.87 -13.72 37.52
CA GLY A 54 0.80 -12.74 37.34
C GLY A 54 0.83 -11.98 36.02
N ARG A 55 -0.12 -11.05 35.89
CA ARG A 55 -0.25 -10.13 34.77
C ARG A 55 -0.06 -8.70 35.25
N THR A 56 0.69 -7.92 34.46
CA THR A 56 0.91 -6.49 34.74
C THR A 56 0.43 -5.66 33.54
N MET A 57 -0.04 -4.45 33.85
CA MET A 57 -0.38 -3.44 32.85
C MET A 57 0.72 -2.37 32.70
N ASP A 58 1.86 -2.52 33.38
CA ASP A 58 2.94 -1.52 33.41
C ASP A 58 3.51 -1.26 32.02
N VAL A 59 3.61 -2.31 31.20
CA VAL A 59 4.06 -2.21 29.79
C VAL A 59 3.11 -1.32 28.98
N TRP A 60 1.80 -1.51 29.15
CA TRP A 60 0.78 -0.73 28.46
C TRP A 60 0.68 0.70 28.98
N ALA A 61 0.86 0.90 30.28
CA ALA A 61 0.95 2.23 30.88
C ALA A 61 2.16 3.00 30.36
N THR A 62 3.34 2.34 30.27
CA THR A 62 4.54 2.93 29.67
C THR A 62 4.32 3.27 28.18
N LEU A 63 3.62 2.43 27.44
CA LEU A 63 3.31 2.67 26.02
C LEU A 63 2.32 3.83 25.82
N ALA A 64 1.40 4.04 26.78
CA ALA A 64 0.43 5.13 26.73
C ALA A 64 1.06 6.50 26.97
N ASP A 65 2.16 6.56 27.72
CA ASP A 65 2.92 7.79 27.91
C ASP A 65 4.06 7.89 26.90
N VAL A 66 3.74 8.51 25.73
CA VAL A 66 4.68 8.68 24.61
C VAL A 66 5.95 9.44 25.01
N ARG A 67 5.85 10.38 25.99
CA ARG A 67 7.01 11.16 26.44
C ARG A 67 7.93 10.30 27.31
N ALA A 68 7.37 9.62 28.29
CA ALA A 68 8.12 8.68 29.14
C ALA A 68 8.75 7.56 28.30
N LEU A 69 8.06 7.08 27.25
CA LEU A 69 8.59 6.08 26.33
C LEU A 69 9.77 6.63 25.52
N ALA A 70 9.67 7.87 25.00
CA ALA A 70 10.75 8.50 24.24
C ALA A 70 11.97 8.80 25.13
N ASP A 71 11.77 9.26 26.36
CA ASP A 71 12.84 9.54 27.31
C ASP A 71 13.57 8.25 27.75
N LYS A 72 12.80 7.17 27.96
CA LYS A 72 13.36 5.87 28.39
C LYS A 72 14.01 5.10 27.24
N TYR A 73 13.51 5.24 26.02
CA TYR A 73 13.96 4.53 24.83
C TYR A 73 14.18 5.49 23.66
N PRO A 74 15.21 6.35 23.70
CA PRO A 74 15.47 7.35 22.66
C PRO A 74 15.69 6.73 21.29
N ASP A 75 16.32 5.56 21.21
CA ASP A 75 16.53 4.82 19.96
C ASP A 75 15.19 4.52 19.23
N LEU A 76 14.09 4.33 19.98
CA LEU A 76 12.77 4.09 19.41
C LEU A 76 12.16 5.37 18.82
N ALA A 77 12.32 6.50 19.51
CA ALA A 77 11.86 7.80 19.02
C ALA A 77 12.60 8.20 17.74
N ASP A 78 13.92 8.04 17.73
CA ASP A 78 14.76 8.28 16.55
C ASP A 78 14.40 7.35 15.39
N GLY A 79 14.17 6.06 15.69
CA GLY A 79 13.73 5.08 14.71
C GLY A 79 12.38 5.41 14.08
N LEU A 80 11.42 5.92 14.87
CA LEU A 80 10.10 6.33 14.40
C LEU A 80 10.19 7.57 13.50
N GLN A 81 10.95 8.58 13.90
CA GLN A 81 11.18 9.79 13.11
C GLN A 81 11.89 9.45 11.80
N ALA A 82 12.95 8.62 11.85
CA ALA A 82 13.65 8.15 10.67
C ALA A 82 12.72 7.40 9.70
N SER A 83 11.88 6.49 10.21
CA SER A 83 10.93 5.75 9.38
C SER A 83 9.86 6.63 8.76
N ALA A 84 9.35 7.62 9.47
CA ALA A 84 8.40 8.59 8.92
C ALA A 84 9.04 9.43 7.79
N GLY A 85 10.26 9.94 8.03
CA GLY A 85 11.02 10.66 7.01
C GLY A 85 11.34 9.80 5.79
N LEU A 86 11.76 8.54 6.01
CA LEU A 86 12.01 7.55 4.96
C LEU A 86 10.76 7.28 4.13
N ALA A 87 9.60 7.11 4.77
CA ALA A 87 8.35 6.87 4.05
C ALA A 87 8.00 8.05 3.13
N VAL A 88 8.10 9.28 3.63
CA VAL A 88 7.83 10.48 2.83
C VAL A 88 8.81 10.63 1.67
N LEU A 89 10.12 10.50 1.95
CA LEU A 89 11.16 10.64 0.93
C LEU A 89 11.11 9.55 -0.13
N THR A 90 10.91 8.29 0.29
CA THR A 90 10.82 7.15 -0.63
C THR A 90 9.59 7.27 -1.53
N VAL A 91 8.41 7.59 -0.95
CA VAL A 91 7.18 7.80 -1.75
C VAL A 91 7.36 8.98 -2.69
N GLY A 92 7.91 10.10 -2.22
CA GLY A 92 8.18 11.28 -3.04
C GLY A 92 9.11 10.96 -4.22
N LEU A 93 10.23 10.30 -3.94
CA LEU A 93 11.22 9.91 -4.95
C LEU A 93 10.64 8.89 -5.94
N MET A 94 9.94 7.88 -5.44
CA MET A 94 9.25 6.88 -6.27
C MET A 94 8.24 7.53 -7.21
N LEU A 95 7.39 8.43 -6.71
CA LEU A 95 6.40 9.13 -7.53
C LEU A 95 7.07 10.04 -8.56
N LEU A 96 8.10 10.76 -8.16
CA LEU A 96 8.87 11.65 -9.04
C LEU A 96 9.53 10.89 -10.20
N LEU A 97 10.01 9.69 -9.94
CA LEU A 97 10.65 8.84 -10.95
C LEU A 97 9.62 8.08 -11.80
N LEU A 98 8.70 7.34 -11.15
CA LEU A 98 7.83 6.40 -11.86
C LEU A 98 6.66 7.07 -12.58
N VAL A 99 6.03 8.09 -11.98
CA VAL A 99 4.83 8.69 -12.59
C VAL A 99 5.14 9.32 -13.94
N PRO A 100 6.12 10.23 -14.07
CA PRO A 100 6.43 10.81 -15.37
C PRO A 100 6.98 9.76 -16.35
N THR A 101 7.82 8.82 -15.89
CA THR A 101 8.43 7.79 -16.73
C THR A 101 7.37 6.85 -17.30
N THR A 102 6.45 6.34 -16.49
CA THR A 102 5.39 5.42 -16.95
C THR A 102 4.41 6.12 -17.90
N ILE A 103 4.04 7.36 -17.61
CA ILE A 103 3.18 8.16 -18.50
C ILE A 103 3.89 8.42 -19.83
N TRP A 104 5.15 8.84 -19.79
CA TRP A 104 5.94 9.13 -20.98
C TRP A 104 6.13 7.91 -21.87
N VAL A 105 6.53 6.79 -21.27
CA VAL A 105 6.68 5.52 -21.98
C VAL A 105 5.37 5.10 -22.65
N ARG A 106 4.25 5.23 -21.94
CA ARG A 106 2.95 4.84 -22.47
C ARG A 106 2.47 5.71 -23.63
N LEU A 107 2.77 7.03 -23.58
CA LEU A 107 2.31 7.99 -24.60
C LEU A 107 3.24 8.11 -25.80
N ARG A 108 4.57 8.01 -25.58
CA ARG A 108 5.59 8.35 -26.58
C ARG A 108 6.45 7.17 -27.03
N LEU A 109 6.71 6.22 -26.13
CA LEU A 109 7.69 5.16 -26.38
C LEU A 109 7.10 3.78 -26.01
N PRO A 110 6.00 3.34 -26.66
CA PRO A 110 5.32 2.09 -26.28
C PRO A 110 6.21 0.85 -26.32
N TRP A 111 7.26 0.86 -27.15
CA TRP A 111 8.24 -0.21 -27.28
C TRP A 111 9.12 -0.37 -26.03
N LEU A 112 9.33 0.71 -25.25
CA LEU A 112 10.07 0.68 -23.98
C LEU A 112 9.26 0.13 -22.82
N ARG A 113 7.96 -0.14 -22.97
CA ARG A 113 7.10 -0.64 -21.88
C ARG A 113 7.62 -1.96 -21.31
N ARG A 114 7.97 -2.93 -22.16
CA ARG A 114 8.50 -4.23 -21.71
C ARG A 114 9.87 -4.12 -21.03
N PRO A 115 10.86 -3.41 -21.60
CA PRO A 115 12.13 -3.14 -20.92
C PRO A 115 11.97 -2.43 -19.58
N LEU A 116 11.10 -1.42 -19.49
CA LEU A 116 10.81 -0.71 -18.24
C LEU A 116 10.17 -1.63 -17.19
N GLU A 117 9.19 -2.43 -17.59
CA GLU A 117 8.57 -3.44 -16.72
C GLU A 117 9.65 -4.40 -16.18
N PHE A 118 10.48 -4.95 -17.05
CA PHE A 118 11.57 -5.84 -16.65
C PHE A 118 12.52 -5.17 -15.66
N ALA A 119 12.98 -3.95 -15.94
CA ALA A 119 13.87 -3.21 -15.07
C ALA A 119 13.24 -2.92 -13.68
N CYS A 120 11.96 -2.53 -13.67
CA CYS A 120 11.25 -2.29 -12.41
C CYS A 120 11.01 -3.57 -11.59
N LEU A 121 10.91 -4.74 -12.22
CA LEU A 121 10.68 -6.02 -11.54
C LEU A 121 11.98 -6.73 -11.12
N LEU A 122 13.14 -6.32 -11.64
CA LEU A 122 14.44 -6.89 -11.30
C LEU A 122 14.71 -7.03 -9.80
N PRO A 123 14.40 -6.02 -8.95
CA PRO A 123 14.65 -6.12 -7.53
C PRO A 123 13.94 -7.29 -6.84
N LEU A 124 12.82 -7.80 -7.39
CA LEU A 124 12.13 -8.98 -6.84
C LEU A 124 12.89 -10.29 -7.07
N THR A 125 13.75 -10.33 -8.09
CA THR A 125 14.50 -11.56 -8.42
C THR A 125 15.75 -11.72 -7.58
N VAL A 126 16.20 -10.63 -6.92
CA VAL A 126 17.41 -10.61 -6.10
C VAL A 126 17.03 -10.69 -4.63
N PRO A 127 17.55 -11.66 -3.86
CA PRO A 127 17.34 -11.67 -2.41
C PRO A 127 17.82 -10.37 -1.76
N ALA A 128 17.03 -9.84 -0.80
CA ALA A 128 17.32 -8.55 -0.16
C ALA A 128 18.75 -8.44 0.40
N ILE A 129 19.26 -9.51 0.99
CA ILE A 129 20.63 -9.56 1.53
C ILE A 129 21.67 -9.36 0.41
N VAL A 130 21.51 -10.04 -0.73
CA VAL A 130 22.42 -9.93 -1.87
C VAL A 130 22.39 -8.51 -2.45
N LEU A 131 21.18 -7.95 -2.56
CA LEU A 131 20.99 -6.57 -3.03
C LEU A 131 21.73 -5.58 -2.11
N VAL A 132 21.63 -5.73 -0.79
CA VAL A 132 22.30 -4.84 0.16
C VAL A 132 23.82 -4.98 0.10
N VAL A 133 24.34 -6.21 0.01
CA VAL A 133 25.77 -6.43 -0.14
C VAL A 133 26.29 -5.78 -1.42
N GLY A 134 25.54 -5.90 -2.53
CA GLY A 134 25.88 -5.24 -3.79
C GLY A 134 25.77 -3.70 -3.73
N LEU A 135 24.85 -3.16 -2.90
CA LEU A 135 24.69 -1.73 -2.70
C LEU A 135 25.69 -1.13 -1.70
N ALA A 136 26.36 -1.93 -0.87
CA ALA A 136 27.26 -1.44 0.17
C ALA A 136 28.36 -0.49 -0.36
N PRO A 137 29.06 -0.76 -1.48
CA PRO A 137 30.01 0.18 -2.06
C PRO A 137 29.37 1.49 -2.50
N VAL A 138 28.17 1.43 -3.08
CA VAL A 138 27.40 2.62 -3.49
C VAL A 138 27.05 3.45 -2.28
N TYR A 139 26.64 2.81 -1.18
CA TYR A 139 26.33 3.49 0.08
C TYR A 139 27.55 4.08 0.79
N ALA A 140 28.74 3.58 0.54
CA ALA A 140 29.96 4.25 0.99
C ALA A 140 30.10 5.63 0.31
N TRP A 141 29.83 5.72 -1.00
CA TRP A 141 29.79 7.01 -1.72
C TRP A 141 28.64 7.91 -1.26
N VAL A 142 27.44 7.36 -1.08
CA VAL A 142 26.28 8.10 -0.55
C VAL A 142 26.60 8.68 0.81
N ALA A 143 27.23 7.91 1.71
CA ALA A 143 27.63 8.38 3.05
C ALA A 143 28.72 9.45 2.97
N TYR A 144 29.63 9.36 2.02
CA TYR A 144 30.68 10.35 1.82
C TYR A 144 30.12 11.73 1.40
N PHE A 145 29.15 11.78 0.45
CA PHE A 145 28.60 13.01 -0.08
C PHE A 145 27.42 13.57 0.73
N LEU A 146 26.55 12.71 1.24
CA LEU A 146 25.27 13.10 1.89
C LEU A 146 25.29 12.87 3.41
N GLY A 147 26.39 12.31 3.94
CA GLY A 147 26.50 11.96 5.34
C GLY A 147 25.83 10.62 5.71
N PRO A 148 26.10 10.14 6.93
CA PRO A 148 25.63 8.85 7.43
C PRO A 148 24.17 8.88 7.94
N SER A 149 23.31 9.69 7.39
CA SER A 149 21.90 9.80 7.82
C SER A 149 21.09 8.57 7.42
N SER A 150 20.17 8.11 8.30
CA SER A 150 19.22 7.07 7.97
C SER A 150 18.31 7.44 6.80
N LEU A 151 18.03 8.73 6.58
CA LEU A 151 17.19 9.22 5.49
C LEU A 151 17.75 8.90 4.10
N THR A 152 19.08 8.71 3.98
CA THR A 152 19.71 8.32 2.72
C THR A 152 19.29 6.92 2.25
N LEU A 153 18.74 6.07 3.13
CA LEU A 153 18.15 4.79 2.75
C LEU A 153 16.98 4.92 1.78
N CYS A 154 16.41 6.12 1.60
CA CYS A 154 15.33 6.36 0.65
C CYS A 154 15.69 5.93 -0.79
N PHE A 155 16.96 5.98 -1.17
CA PHE A 155 17.41 5.53 -2.50
C PHE A 155 17.27 4.01 -2.64
N ALA A 156 17.76 3.21 -1.67
CA ALA A 156 17.60 1.76 -1.69
C ALA A 156 16.13 1.36 -1.56
N TYR A 157 15.40 2.03 -0.68
CA TYR A 157 13.99 1.75 -0.48
C TYR A 157 13.17 2.09 -1.74
N THR A 158 13.54 3.13 -2.48
CA THR A 158 12.91 3.41 -3.77
C THR A 158 13.11 2.24 -4.74
N VAL A 159 14.28 1.64 -4.80
CA VAL A 159 14.55 0.46 -5.63
C VAL A 159 13.68 -0.73 -5.18
N LEU A 160 13.55 -0.96 -3.87
CA LEU A 160 12.74 -2.06 -3.32
C LEU A 160 11.24 -1.90 -3.59
N VAL A 161 10.73 -0.67 -3.62
CA VAL A 161 9.30 -0.42 -3.86
C VAL A 161 8.94 -0.37 -5.35
N LEU A 162 9.92 -0.21 -6.26
CA LEU A 162 9.71 -0.12 -7.71
C LEU A 162 8.76 -1.19 -8.26
N PRO A 163 8.94 -2.49 -7.95
CA PRO A 163 8.10 -3.54 -8.52
C PRO A 163 6.60 -3.36 -8.21
N PHE A 164 6.30 -3.03 -6.97
CA PHE A 164 4.92 -2.90 -6.47
C PHE A 164 4.29 -1.60 -6.97
N ALA A 165 5.04 -0.51 -6.91
CA ALA A 165 4.61 0.79 -7.37
C ALA A 165 4.39 0.83 -8.89
N TYR A 166 5.30 0.25 -9.67
CA TYR A 166 5.16 0.11 -11.12
C TYR A 166 3.90 -0.65 -11.49
N ARG A 167 3.66 -1.83 -10.87
CA ARG A 167 2.45 -2.61 -11.11
C ARG A 167 1.16 -1.85 -10.79
N ALA A 168 1.14 -1.12 -9.68
CA ALA A 168 -0.01 -0.31 -9.30
C ALA A 168 -0.28 0.81 -10.31
N LEU A 169 0.76 1.50 -10.77
CA LEU A 169 0.67 2.58 -11.75
C LEU A 169 0.32 2.06 -13.14
N ASP A 170 0.95 0.99 -13.62
CA ASP A 170 0.68 0.43 -14.95
C ASP A 170 -0.75 -0.09 -15.06
N ASN A 171 -1.28 -0.76 -14.02
CA ASN A 171 -2.68 -1.17 -13.95
C ASN A 171 -3.64 0.03 -14.00
N GLY A 172 -3.30 1.12 -13.29
CA GLY A 172 -4.11 2.33 -13.33
C GLY A 172 -4.10 3.03 -14.69
N LEU A 173 -2.93 3.10 -15.31
CA LEU A 173 -2.78 3.62 -16.66
C LEU A 173 -3.47 2.73 -17.72
N ALA A 174 -3.53 1.42 -17.49
CA ALA A 174 -4.24 0.48 -18.38
C ALA A 174 -5.76 0.62 -18.32
N ALA A 175 -6.29 1.05 -17.17
CA ALA A 175 -7.73 1.22 -16.95
C ALA A 175 -8.32 2.50 -17.59
N VAL A 176 -7.46 3.39 -18.11
CA VAL A 176 -7.84 4.69 -18.69
C VAL A 176 -7.25 4.81 -20.08
N ASP A 177 -8.04 5.28 -21.05
CA ASP A 177 -7.50 5.61 -22.37
C ASP A 177 -6.75 6.95 -22.34
N VAL A 178 -5.52 6.87 -21.76
CA VAL A 178 -4.66 8.04 -21.56
C VAL A 178 -4.24 8.67 -22.89
N ARG A 179 -4.21 7.88 -23.98
CA ARG A 179 -3.76 8.35 -25.28
C ARG A 179 -4.79 9.30 -25.89
N THR A 180 -6.04 8.87 -25.97
CA THR A 180 -7.15 9.71 -26.47
C THR A 180 -7.31 10.99 -25.64
N LEU A 181 -7.21 10.88 -24.30
CA LEU A 181 -7.27 12.05 -23.42
C LEU A 181 -6.11 13.03 -23.67
N ALA A 182 -4.92 12.51 -23.89
CA ALA A 182 -3.73 13.34 -24.16
C ALA A 182 -3.84 14.02 -25.54
N GLU A 183 -4.30 13.29 -26.56
CA GLU A 183 -4.52 13.81 -27.92
C GLU A 183 -5.59 14.90 -27.94
N ALA A 184 -6.73 14.70 -27.27
CA ALA A 184 -7.78 15.70 -27.14
C ALA A 184 -7.31 16.97 -26.41
N ALA A 185 -6.56 16.84 -25.33
CA ALA A 185 -6.00 18.00 -24.63
C ALA A 185 -4.98 18.76 -25.49
N ARG A 186 -4.18 18.02 -26.27
CA ARG A 186 -3.20 18.60 -27.18
C ARG A 186 -3.83 19.35 -28.35
N SER A 187 -4.93 18.84 -28.90
CA SER A 187 -5.69 19.54 -29.98
C SER A 187 -6.28 20.87 -29.49
N LEU A 188 -6.54 21.00 -28.17
CA LEU A 188 -6.95 22.24 -27.52
C LEU A 188 -5.79 23.15 -27.13
N GLY A 189 -4.55 22.84 -27.59
CA GLY A 189 -3.36 23.67 -27.33
C GLY A 189 -2.63 23.40 -26.01
N ALA A 190 -3.02 22.36 -25.25
CA ALA A 190 -2.34 22.05 -23.99
C ALA A 190 -0.89 21.60 -24.19
N GLY A 191 0.04 22.15 -23.40
CA GLY A 191 1.42 21.68 -23.31
C GLY A 191 1.53 20.30 -22.58
N TRP A 192 2.65 19.61 -22.77
CA TRP A 192 2.86 18.27 -22.16
C TRP A 192 2.76 18.27 -20.64
N GLY A 193 3.29 19.28 -19.96
CA GLY A 193 3.15 19.44 -18.50
C GLY A 193 1.69 19.51 -18.08
N THR A 194 0.88 20.29 -18.82
CA THR A 194 -0.57 20.40 -18.58
C THR A 194 -1.29 19.07 -18.79
N VAL A 195 -0.93 18.32 -19.86
CA VAL A 195 -1.48 16.98 -20.13
C VAL A 195 -1.19 16.05 -18.94
N VAL A 196 0.05 15.97 -18.49
CA VAL A 196 0.45 15.09 -17.38
C VAL A 196 -0.26 15.49 -16.08
N VAL A 197 -0.17 16.76 -15.67
CA VAL A 197 -0.61 17.18 -14.34
C VAL A 197 -2.12 17.39 -14.27
N ARG A 198 -2.74 17.96 -15.30
CA ARG A 198 -4.16 18.34 -15.26
C ARG A 198 -5.09 17.30 -15.92
N VAL A 199 -4.57 16.43 -16.78
CA VAL A 199 -5.39 15.45 -17.50
C VAL A 199 -5.09 14.02 -17.01
N VAL A 200 -3.85 13.54 -17.13
CA VAL A 200 -3.52 12.15 -16.84
C VAL A 200 -3.53 11.87 -15.34
N LEU A 201 -2.80 12.66 -14.56
CA LEU A 201 -2.61 12.43 -13.12
C LEU A 201 -3.92 12.38 -12.33
N PRO A 202 -4.92 13.26 -12.54
CA PRO A 202 -6.20 13.17 -11.86
C PRO A 202 -6.98 11.90 -12.20
N ASN A 203 -6.84 11.39 -13.43
CA ASN A 203 -7.52 10.16 -13.87
C ASN A 203 -6.90 8.90 -13.27
N ILE A 204 -5.59 8.89 -13.02
CA ILE A 204 -4.88 7.76 -12.39
C ILE A 204 -4.64 7.94 -10.88
N ARG A 205 -5.27 8.93 -10.25
CA ARG A 205 -5.06 9.24 -8.81
C ARG A 205 -5.20 8.04 -7.88
N SER A 206 -6.12 7.11 -8.20
CA SER A 206 -6.29 5.89 -7.41
C SER A 206 -5.11 4.94 -7.52
N ALA A 207 -4.46 4.88 -8.68
CA ALA A 207 -3.25 4.08 -8.89
C ALA A 207 -2.05 4.72 -8.17
N VAL A 208 -1.92 6.04 -8.23
CA VAL A 208 -0.90 6.80 -7.48
C VAL A 208 -1.06 6.59 -5.98
N LEU A 209 -2.30 6.66 -5.45
CA LEU A 209 -2.56 6.37 -4.05
C LEU A 209 -2.21 4.92 -3.69
N SER A 210 -2.59 3.94 -4.53
CA SER A 210 -2.26 2.53 -4.31
C SER A 210 -0.75 2.28 -4.31
N ALA A 211 -0.02 2.88 -5.25
CA ALA A 211 1.44 2.82 -5.30
C ALA A 211 2.06 3.42 -4.03
N SER A 212 1.57 4.59 -3.59
CA SER A 212 2.03 5.25 -2.36
C SER A 212 1.78 4.39 -1.12
N PHE A 213 0.59 3.76 -0.99
CA PHE A 213 0.26 2.90 0.14
C PHE A 213 1.16 1.68 0.23
N LEU A 214 1.36 1.00 -0.91
CA LEU A 214 2.25 -0.16 -0.96
C LEU A 214 3.68 0.24 -0.59
N SER A 215 4.15 1.41 -1.06
CA SER A 215 5.47 1.91 -0.73
C SER A 215 5.61 2.25 0.76
N VAL A 216 4.63 2.92 1.38
CA VAL A 216 4.63 3.20 2.83
C VAL A 216 4.66 1.89 3.63
N ALA A 217 3.81 0.92 3.27
CA ALA A 217 3.77 -0.37 3.98
C ALA A 217 5.11 -1.10 3.91
N LEU A 218 5.77 -1.11 2.74
CA LEU A 218 7.08 -1.73 2.55
C LEU A 218 8.18 -1.00 3.33
N VAL A 219 8.21 0.33 3.30
CA VAL A 219 9.21 1.14 4.03
C VAL A 219 9.08 0.94 5.54
N LEU A 220 7.86 0.96 6.07
CA LEU A 220 7.64 0.77 7.51
C LEU A 220 7.95 -0.65 7.99
N GLY A 221 7.82 -1.65 7.12
CA GLY A 221 8.14 -3.05 7.42
C GLY A 221 9.58 -3.45 7.12
N GLU A 222 10.39 -2.55 6.55
CA GLU A 222 11.73 -2.90 6.10
C GLU A 222 12.74 -2.88 7.27
N PHE A 223 13.41 -4.01 7.45
CA PHE A 223 14.43 -4.24 8.49
C PHE A 223 15.81 -4.51 7.89
N THR A 224 15.86 -5.30 6.82
CA THR A 224 17.10 -5.94 6.33
C THR A 224 18.12 -4.93 5.83
N VAL A 225 17.69 -3.99 5.00
CA VAL A 225 18.58 -2.96 4.43
C VAL A 225 19.10 -2.02 5.50
N ALA A 226 18.20 -1.55 6.38
CA ALA A 226 18.60 -0.66 7.47
C ALA A 226 19.60 -1.34 8.41
N ASN A 227 19.30 -2.58 8.84
CA ASN A 227 20.15 -3.33 9.76
C ASN A 227 21.51 -3.65 9.17
N LEU A 228 21.58 -4.13 7.92
CA LEU A 228 22.84 -4.49 7.27
C LEU A 228 23.72 -3.28 6.92
N LEU A 229 23.12 -2.12 6.64
CA LEU A 229 23.84 -0.86 6.41
C LEU A 229 24.08 -0.09 7.70
N SER A 230 23.81 -0.68 8.88
CA SER A 230 24.00 -0.06 10.20
C SER A 230 23.30 1.29 10.32
N ARG A 231 22.04 1.36 9.85
CA ARG A 231 21.18 2.55 9.92
C ARG A 231 19.99 2.29 10.82
N THR A 232 19.51 3.34 11.47
CA THR A 232 18.36 3.26 12.37
C THR A 232 17.07 3.51 11.61
N ASN A 233 16.09 2.61 11.81
CA ASN A 233 14.69 2.80 11.48
C ASN A 233 13.84 2.15 12.60
N VAL A 234 12.52 2.24 12.52
CA VAL A 234 11.65 1.70 13.57
C VAL A 234 11.83 0.19 13.76
N GLN A 235 12.06 -0.59 12.71
CA GLN A 235 12.23 -2.04 12.81
C GLN A 235 13.57 -2.42 13.47
N VAL A 236 14.64 -1.69 13.17
CA VAL A 236 15.95 -1.85 13.83
C VAL A 236 15.85 -1.45 15.30
N ALA A 237 15.19 -0.34 15.60
CA ALA A 237 14.98 0.10 16.98
C ALA A 237 14.17 -0.91 17.81
N ILE A 238 13.10 -1.47 17.26
CA ILE A 238 12.31 -2.54 17.89
C ILE A 238 13.17 -3.79 18.09
N ASN A 239 14.00 -4.17 17.13
CA ASN A 239 14.89 -5.33 17.27
C ASN A 239 15.93 -5.13 18.39
N LEU A 240 16.52 -3.94 18.49
CA LEU A 240 17.44 -3.60 19.58
C LEU A 240 16.73 -3.59 20.94
N LEU A 241 15.53 -3.02 20.99
CA LEU A 241 14.68 -3.02 22.17
C LEU A 241 14.36 -4.46 22.62
N GLY A 242 14.07 -5.36 21.68
CA GLY A 242 13.79 -6.76 21.96
C GLY A 242 14.93 -7.52 22.63
N LYS A 243 16.18 -7.07 22.46
CA LYS A 243 17.36 -7.63 23.14
C LYS A 243 17.52 -7.10 24.58
N ARG A 244 16.93 -5.94 24.92
CA ARG A 244 17.02 -5.29 26.24
C ARG A 244 15.77 -5.57 27.08
N ASP A 245 14.60 -5.41 26.47
CA ASP A 245 13.29 -5.55 27.12
C ASP A 245 12.28 -6.19 26.15
N PRO A 246 12.19 -7.54 26.12
CA PRO A 246 11.35 -8.26 25.19
C PRO A 246 9.85 -7.93 25.34
N SER A 247 9.38 -7.68 26.57
CA SER A 247 7.95 -7.42 26.83
C SER A 247 7.52 -6.10 26.21
N ILE A 248 8.33 -5.05 26.38
CA ILE A 248 8.08 -3.73 25.78
C ILE A 248 8.24 -3.79 24.27
N ALA A 249 9.26 -4.51 23.76
CA ALA A 249 9.46 -4.65 22.32
C ALA A 249 8.26 -5.32 21.63
N VAL A 250 7.66 -6.35 22.24
CA VAL A 250 6.45 -7.00 21.71
C VAL A 250 5.26 -6.05 21.74
N ALA A 251 5.07 -5.31 22.83
CA ALA A 251 4.01 -4.32 22.93
C ALA A 251 4.15 -3.19 21.89
N VAL A 252 5.37 -2.66 21.72
CA VAL A 252 5.68 -1.66 20.69
C VAL A 252 5.46 -2.22 19.27
N SER A 253 5.86 -3.47 19.03
CA SER A 253 5.64 -4.14 17.73
C SER A 253 4.14 -4.24 17.42
N LEU A 254 3.33 -4.62 18.41
CA LEU A 254 1.88 -4.68 18.26
C LEU A 254 1.28 -3.29 18.03
N ALA A 255 1.73 -2.28 18.76
CA ALA A 255 1.30 -0.90 18.56
C ALA A 255 1.68 -0.37 17.16
N ALA A 256 2.90 -0.65 16.71
CA ALA A 256 3.37 -0.29 15.37
C ALA A 256 2.54 -0.98 14.28
N LEU A 257 2.19 -2.25 14.46
CA LEU A 257 1.31 -3.00 13.55
C LEU A 257 -0.08 -2.36 13.47
N VAL A 258 -0.70 -2.07 14.63
CA VAL A 258 -2.02 -1.43 14.69
C VAL A 258 -1.98 -0.03 14.09
N LEU A 259 -0.95 0.76 14.40
CA LEU A 259 -0.76 2.10 13.85
C LEU A 259 -0.60 2.07 12.32
N THR A 260 0.23 1.16 11.80
CA THR A 260 0.42 0.98 10.35
C THR A 260 -0.89 0.58 9.69
N PHE A 261 -1.63 -0.37 10.28
CA PHE A 261 -2.93 -0.79 9.77
C PHE A 261 -3.93 0.37 9.78
N ALA A 262 -4.02 1.12 10.88
CA ALA A 262 -4.88 2.28 11.00
C ALA A 262 -4.52 3.37 9.97
N LEU A 263 -3.23 3.66 9.79
CA LEU A 263 -2.74 4.59 8.78
C LEU A 263 -3.18 4.18 7.37
N LEU A 264 -2.94 2.92 7.00
CA LEU A 264 -3.33 2.39 5.70
C LEU A 264 -4.86 2.38 5.51
N LEU A 265 -5.62 2.08 6.57
CA LEU A 265 -7.08 2.13 6.54
C LEU A 265 -7.59 3.56 6.31
N VAL A 266 -7.07 4.53 7.05
CA VAL A 266 -7.43 5.96 6.90
C VAL A 266 -7.12 6.45 5.49
N LEU A 267 -5.94 6.15 4.98
CA LEU A 267 -5.54 6.50 3.62
C LEU A 267 -6.43 5.81 2.56
N SER A 268 -6.77 4.54 2.75
CA SER A 268 -7.69 3.80 1.88
C SER A 268 -9.09 4.42 1.86
N LEU A 269 -9.64 4.75 3.03
CA LEU A 269 -10.96 5.38 3.16
C LEU A 269 -10.99 6.79 2.54
N ALA A 270 -9.92 7.57 2.71
CA ALA A 270 -9.76 8.87 2.06
C ALA A 270 -9.79 8.75 0.52
N GLY A 271 -9.15 7.70 -0.02
CA GLY A 271 -9.19 7.38 -1.44
C GLY A 271 -10.61 7.04 -1.96
N ILE A 272 -11.38 6.29 -1.18
CA ILE A 272 -12.77 5.87 -1.54
C ILE A 272 -13.74 7.07 -1.51
N ARG A 273 -13.65 7.93 -0.50
CA ARG A 273 -14.53 9.11 -0.36
C ARG A 273 -14.38 10.04 -1.57
N ARG A 274 -13.17 10.26 -2.06
CA ARG A 274 -12.91 11.09 -3.24
C ARG A 274 -13.47 10.48 -4.54
N ARG A 275 -13.61 9.14 -4.63
CA ARG A 275 -14.28 8.47 -5.78
C ARG A 275 -15.78 8.71 -5.81
N ARG A 276 -16.47 8.77 -4.67
CA ARG A 276 -17.92 8.98 -4.59
C ARG A 276 -18.32 10.41 -4.94
N SER A 277 -17.54 11.41 -4.54
CA SER A 277 -17.79 12.81 -4.83
C SER A 277 -17.71 13.15 -6.35
N GLY A 278 -16.90 12.43 -7.12
CA GLY A 278 -16.80 12.64 -8.59
C GLY A 278 -17.88 11.98 -9.44
N ARG A 279 -18.73 11.13 -8.84
CA ARG A 279 -19.75 10.37 -9.57
C ARG A 279 -21.16 10.99 -9.48
N SER A 280 -21.36 11.97 -8.59
CA SER A 280 -22.65 12.62 -8.35
C SER A 280 -22.99 13.74 -9.36
N SER A 281 -22.11 14.06 -10.30
CA SER A 281 -22.34 15.15 -11.28
C SER A 281 -22.63 14.66 -12.70
N ALA A 282 -22.84 13.37 -12.93
CA ALA A 282 -23.31 12.86 -14.21
C ALA A 282 -24.82 12.62 -14.11
N ASP A 283 -25.59 13.65 -14.37
CA ASP A 283 -27.02 13.51 -14.65
C ASP A 283 -27.22 12.51 -15.79
N PRO A 284 -28.17 11.58 -15.68
CA PRO A 284 -28.49 10.72 -16.80
C PRO A 284 -29.08 11.62 -17.92
N VAL A 285 -28.35 11.73 -19.02
CA VAL A 285 -28.90 12.30 -20.26
C VAL A 285 -30.09 11.42 -20.66
N THR A 286 -31.28 11.90 -20.34
CA THR A 286 -32.54 11.30 -20.80
C THR A 286 -32.58 11.51 -22.28
N THR A 287 -32.17 10.52 -23.06
CA THR A 287 -32.33 10.49 -24.50
C THR A 287 -33.81 10.31 -24.75
N THR A 288 -34.55 11.41 -24.89
CA THR A 288 -35.91 11.41 -25.39
C THR A 288 -35.81 11.05 -26.86
N VAL A 289 -36.04 9.77 -27.19
CA VAL A 289 -36.22 9.30 -28.56
C VAL A 289 -37.58 9.86 -29.05
N ALA A 290 -37.53 10.85 -29.95
CA ALA A 290 -38.70 11.33 -30.60
C ALA A 290 -39.34 10.18 -31.43
N PRO A 291 -40.67 10.01 -31.40
CA PRO A 291 -41.33 8.99 -32.23
C PRO A 291 -41.19 9.34 -33.68
N THR A 292 -40.72 8.39 -34.49
CA THR A 292 -40.66 8.45 -35.94
C THR A 292 -42.07 8.61 -36.49
N PRO A 293 -42.38 9.61 -37.37
CA PRO A 293 -43.68 9.71 -37.99
C PRO A 293 -43.91 8.52 -38.96
N ALA A 294 -45.07 7.90 -38.82
CA ALA A 294 -45.53 6.83 -39.71
C ALA A 294 -45.56 7.34 -41.15
N GLN A 295 -44.83 6.67 -42.05
CA GLN A 295 -45.00 6.83 -43.50
C GLN A 295 -46.33 6.20 -43.92
N GLU A 296 -47.29 7.04 -44.29
CA GLU A 296 -48.41 6.61 -45.07
C GLU A 296 -47.93 6.31 -46.51
N ALA A 297 -48.10 5.09 -46.91
CA ALA A 297 -47.91 4.67 -48.32
C ALA A 297 -49.24 4.75 -49.06
N PRO A 298 -49.26 5.13 -50.40
CA PRO A 298 -50.42 5.24 -51.20
C PRO A 298 -51.04 3.88 -51.58
#